data_02ad660302c213c87c01d3b501a87f91
#
_entry.id   02ad660302c213c87c01d3b501a87f91
#
_cell.length_a   1.000
_cell.length_b   1.000
_cell.length_c   1.000
_cell.angle_alpha   90.00
_cell.angle_beta   90.00
_cell.angle_gamma   90.00
#
_symmetry.space_group_name_H-M   'P 1'
#
loop_
_entity.id
_entity.type
_entity.pdbx_description
1 polymer ?
#
loop_
_entity_poly.entity_id
_entity_poly.type
_entity_poly.pdbx_seq_one_letter_code
_entity_poly.pdbx_strand_id
1 'polypeptide(L)'
;MKSYRKELWFNVPARMDFVNVTPQVVEAVRASGVREGLCLVNAMHITASVFINDDEPGLHADYKRWLEDLAPHEPISRYEHNRTGEDNGDAHHKRQVMGREVVVAVTEGRLDFGPWEQIFYGEFDGRRRKRALVKIIGE
;
A
#
# COMPACT_ATOMS: atom_id res chain seq x y z
N MET A 1 -13.71 24.17 -1.74
CA MET A 1 -12.79 23.02 -1.50
C MET A 1 -13.51 21.96 -0.71
N LYS A 2 -13.47 20.71 -1.21
CA LYS A 2 -14.01 19.55 -0.51
C LYS A 2 -12.88 18.77 0.10
N SER A 3 -13.17 18.04 1.17
CA SER A 3 -12.21 17.14 1.83
C SER A 3 -12.96 15.89 2.28
N TYR A 4 -12.40 14.73 1.98
CA TYR A 4 -13.00 13.45 2.32
C TYR A 4 -11.92 12.52 2.86
N ARG A 5 -12.25 11.75 3.89
CA ARG A 5 -11.32 10.85 4.54
C ARG A 5 -11.98 9.49 4.73
N LYS A 6 -11.26 8.43 4.39
CA LYS A 6 -11.73 7.06 4.62
C LYS A 6 -10.56 6.19 5.08
N GLU A 7 -10.83 5.28 6.01
CA GLU A 7 -9.88 4.25 6.42
C GLU A 7 -10.24 2.92 5.77
N LEU A 8 -9.23 2.21 5.29
CA LEU A 8 -9.35 0.84 4.82
C LEU A 8 -8.58 -0.05 5.80
N TRP A 9 -9.23 -1.10 6.30
CA TRP A 9 -8.64 -1.99 7.28
C TRP A 9 -8.30 -3.34 6.67
N PHE A 10 -7.17 -3.91 7.09
CA PHE A 10 -6.61 -5.14 6.54
C PHE A 10 -6.23 -6.11 7.64
N ASN A 11 -6.55 -7.38 7.40
CA ASN A 11 -6.15 -8.53 8.19
C ASN A 11 -5.59 -9.56 7.21
N VAL A 12 -4.33 -9.40 6.83
CA VAL A 12 -3.69 -10.27 5.84
C VAL A 12 -3.02 -11.44 6.57
N PRO A 13 -3.45 -12.68 6.32
CA PRO A 13 -2.90 -13.83 7.04
C PRO A 13 -1.49 -14.22 6.62
N ALA A 14 -1.10 -13.94 5.39
CA ALA A 14 0.25 -14.21 4.91
C ALA A 14 1.24 -13.15 5.40
N ARG A 15 2.48 -13.56 5.63
CA ARG A 15 3.55 -12.62 6.01
C ARG A 15 3.75 -11.55 4.93
N MET A 16 3.69 -11.94 3.67
CA MET A 16 3.79 -11.00 2.56
C MET A 16 2.70 -11.27 1.53
N ASP A 17 1.91 -10.24 1.23
CA ASP A 17 0.90 -10.31 0.19
C ASP A 17 0.53 -8.91 -0.29
N PHE A 18 -0.10 -8.83 -1.45
CA PHE A 18 -0.56 -7.60 -2.06
C PHE A 18 -2.07 -7.66 -2.26
N VAL A 19 -2.77 -6.60 -1.85
CA VAL A 19 -4.23 -6.50 -1.96
C VAL A 19 -4.57 -5.35 -2.89
N ASN A 20 -5.29 -5.63 -3.98
CA ASN A 20 -5.77 -4.59 -4.89
C ASN A 20 -6.88 -3.80 -4.19
N VAL A 21 -6.66 -2.52 -3.92
CA VAL A 21 -7.61 -1.64 -3.25
C VAL A 21 -8.26 -0.64 -4.20
N THR A 22 -7.99 -0.76 -5.48
CA THR A 22 -8.53 0.18 -6.48
C THR A 22 -10.04 0.32 -6.39
N PRO A 23 -10.85 -0.76 -6.25
CA PRO A 23 -12.30 -0.60 -6.15
C PRO A 23 -12.74 0.25 -4.96
N GLN A 24 -12.11 0.08 -3.79
CA GLN A 24 -12.44 0.87 -2.60
C GLN A 24 -12.04 2.33 -2.77
N VAL A 25 -10.92 2.60 -3.43
CA VAL A 25 -10.47 3.98 -3.68
C VAL A 25 -11.37 4.65 -4.70
N VAL A 26 -11.77 3.95 -5.76
CA VAL A 26 -12.75 4.46 -6.74
C VAL A 26 -14.04 4.86 -6.03
N GLU A 27 -14.54 4.03 -5.13
CA GLU A 27 -15.76 4.33 -4.37
C GLU A 27 -15.56 5.54 -3.45
N ALA A 28 -14.39 5.68 -2.83
CA ALA A 28 -14.08 6.84 -2.00
C ALA A 28 -14.08 8.14 -2.83
N VAL A 29 -13.52 8.11 -4.04
CA VAL A 29 -13.55 9.26 -4.95
C VAL A 29 -14.99 9.63 -5.28
N ARG A 30 -15.83 8.65 -5.60
CA ARG A 30 -17.24 8.88 -5.88
C ARG A 30 -17.94 9.53 -4.67
N ALA A 31 -17.72 8.97 -3.48
CA ALA A 31 -18.36 9.46 -2.25
C ALA A 31 -17.87 10.87 -1.88
N SER A 32 -16.65 11.23 -2.24
CA SER A 32 -16.08 12.55 -1.93
C SER A 32 -16.76 13.68 -2.68
N GLY A 33 -17.34 13.40 -3.84
CA GLY A 33 -17.90 14.40 -4.73
C GLY A 33 -16.86 15.31 -5.40
N VAL A 34 -15.57 15.04 -5.21
CA VAL A 34 -14.51 15.82 -5.85
C VAL A 34 -14.44 15.49 -7.33
N ARG A 35 -14.42 16.53 -8.14
CA ARG A 35 -14.32 16.40 -9.60
C ARG A 35 -12.90 16.71 -10.09
N GLU A 36 -12.25 17.66 -9.47
CA GLU A 36 -10.86 18.06 -9.78
C GLU A 36 -10.07 18.16 -8.49
N GLY A 37 -9.03 17.36 -8.35
CA GLY A 37 -8.25 17.37 -7.13
C GLY A 37 -7.21 16.27 -7.07
N LEU A 38 -6.88 15.87 -5.85
CA LEU A 38 -5.87 14.85 -5.56
C LEU A 38 -6.43 13.79 -4.62
N CYS A 39 -6.07 12.55 -4.88
CA CYS A 39 -6.38 11.42 -4.00
C CYS A 39 -5.07 10.86 -3.46
N LEU A 40 -4.89 10.97 -2.15
CA LEU A 40 -3.77 10.36 -1.42
C LEU A 40 -4.23 9.02 -0.87
N VAL A 41 -3.44 7.97 -1.06
CA VAL A 41 -3.64 6.68 -0.38
C VAL A 41 -2.32 6.31 0.29
N ASN A 42 -2.32 6.17 1.62
CA ASN A 42 -1.09 5.86 2.32
C ASN A 42 -1.28 4.75 3.36
N ALA A 43 -0.22 3.93 3.51
CA ALA A 43 -0.15 2.95 4.57
C ALA A 43 0.06 3.65 5.92
N MET A 44 -0.68 3.21 6.93
CA MET A 44 -0.62 3.77 8.28
C MET A 44 0.11 2.82 9.23
N HIS A 45 1.02 2.01 8.69
CA HIS A 45 1.85 1.11 9.48
C HIS A 45 3.25 1.02 8.87
N ILE A 46 4.25 0.98 9.71
CA ILE A 46 5.65 1.03 9.30
C ILE A 46 6.17 -0.24 8.63
N THR A 47 5.37 -1.30 8.59
CA THR A 47 5.69 -2.56 7.89
C THR A 47 4.73 -2.85 6.74
N ALA A 48 4.01 -1.84 6.29
CA ALA A 48 3.09 -1.94 5.16
C ALA A 48 3.36 -0.82 4.15
N SER A 49 2.84 -0.96 2.96
CA SER A 49 3.08 -0.06 1.83
C SER A 49 1.81 0.16 1.04
N VAL A 50 1.76 1.25 0.30
CA VAL A 50 0.80 1.46 -0.80
C VAL A 50 1.61 1.78 -2.04
N PHE A 51 1.33 1.09 -3.14
CA PHE A 51 2.04 1.28 -4.41
C PHE A 51 1.08 1.10 -5.59
N ILE A 52 1.52 1.55 -6.76
CA ILE A 52 0.74 1.44 -8.00
C ILE A 52 1.55 0.66 -9.02
N ASN A 53 0.95 -0.37 -9.60
CA ASN A 53 1.46 -1.08 -10.76
C ASN A 53 0.36 -1.97 -11.34
N ASP A 54 0.72 -2.82 -12.30
CA ASP A 54 -0.20 -3.73 -12.95
C ASP A 54 -0.66 -4.86 -12.01
N ASP A 55 -1.90 -5.27 -12.15
CA ASP A 55 -2.44 -6.43 -11.41
C ASP A 55 -2.27 -7.69 -12.24
N GLU A 56 -1.06 -8.25 -12.20
CA GLU A 56 -0.71 -9.45 -12.96
C GLU A 56 0.03 -10.43 -12.05
N PRO A 57 -0.43 -11.70 -11.96
CA PRO A 57 0.10 -12.67 -10.98
C PRO A 57 1.61 -12.93 -11.10
N GLY A 58 2.14 -13.00 -12.32
CA GLY A 58 3.58 -13.21 -12.54
C GLY A 58 4.40 -12.06 -12.01
N LEU A 59 3.94 -10.83 -12.25
CA LEU A 59 4.60 -9.63 -11.75
C LEU A 59 4.59 -9.60 -10.22
N HIS A 60 3.47 -9.96 -9.59
CA HIS A 60 3.39 -10.03 -8.13
C HIS A 60 4.35 -11.07 -7.56
N ALA A 61 4.46 -12.22 -8.20
CA ALA A 61 5.42 -13.26 -7.79
C ALA A 61 6.86 -12.74 -7.93
N ASP A 62 7.16 -12.03 -9.01
CA ASP A 62 8.48 -11.43 -9.23
C ASP A 62 8.80 -10.39 -8.15
N TYR A 63 7.85 -9.53 -7.77
CA TYR A 63 8.04 -8.56 -6.69
C TYR A 63 8.32 -9.24 -5.36
N LYS A 64 7.59 -10.30 -5.03
CA LYS A 64 7.79 -11.03 -3.77
C LYS A 64 9.20 -11.62 -3.71
N ARG A 65 9.66 -12.24 -4.79
CA ARG A 65 11.02 -12.79 -4.87
C ARG A 65 12.07 -11.69 -4.78
N TRP A 66 11.90 -10.62 -5.52
CA TRP A 66 12.81 -9.48 -5.51
C TRP A 66 12.95 -8.86 -4.12
N LEU A 67 11.83 -8.69 -3.42
CA LEU A 67 11.84 -8.14 -2.06
C LEU A 67 12.53 -9.08 -1.07
N GLU A 68 12.32 -10.40 -1.20
CA GLU A 68 13.04 -11.37 -0.36
C GLU A 68 14.53 -11.39 -0.68
N ASP A 69 14.93 -11.19 -1.92
CA ASP A 69 16.35 -11.09 -2.29
C ASP A 69 17.00 -9.83 -1.72
N LEU A 70 16.28 -8.69 -1.76
CA LEU A 70 16.80 -7.42 -1.23
C LEU A 70 16.88 -7.41 0.29
N ALA A 71 15.86 -7.94 0.95
CA ALA A 71 15.74 -7.92 2.40
C ALA A 71 15.17 -9.27 2.87
N PRO A 72 16.02 -10.33 2.89
CA PRO A 72 15.55 -11.65 3.30
C PRO A 72 15.02 -11.66 4.73
N HIS A 73 13.94 -12.41 4.95
CA HIS A 73 13.39 -12.59 6.29
C HIS A 73 14.37 -13.38 7.17
N GLU A 74 14.94 -14.44 6.62
CA GLU A 74 15.89 -15.31 7.31
C GLU A 74 17.33 -15.04 6.88
N PRO A 75 18.32 -15.16 7.77
CA PRO A 75 18.17 -15.40 9.21
C PRO A 75 17.71 -14.14 9.92
N ILE A 76 16.82 -14.31 10.89
CA ILE A 76 16.25 -13.19 11.66
C ILE A 76 17.34 -12.35 12.33
N SER A 77 18.41 -13.01 12.76
CA SER A 77 19.53 -12.37 13.49
C SER A 77 20.33 -11.37 12.65
N ARG A 78 20.13 -11.32 11.33
CA ARG A 78 20.86 -10.35 10.49
C ARG A 78 20.44 -8.91 10.73
N TYR A 79 19.25 -8.70 11.32
CA TYR A 79 18.72 -7.35 11.55
C TYR A 79 18.91 -6.95 13.02
N GLU A 80 19.58 -5.83 13.23
CA GLU A 80 19.76 -5.29 14.58
C GLU A 80 18.41 -4.97 15.24
N HIS A 81 17.42 -4.56 14.47
CA HIS A 81 16.06 -4.31 14.95
C HIS A 81 15.47 -5.53 15.67
N ASN A 82 15.77 -6.73 15.19
CA ASN A 82 15.22 -7.96 15.75
C ASN A 82 15.79 -8.31 17.13
N ARG A 83 16.85 -7.63 17.58
CA ARG A 83 17.38 -7.78 18.94
C ARG A 83 16.39 -7.34 20.01
N THR A 84 15.36 -6.58 19.64
CA THR A 84 14.30 -6.13 20.56
C THR A 84 13.25 -7.21 20.85
N GLY A 85 13.42 -8.41 20.31
CA GLY A 85 12.41 -9.48 20.40
C GLY A 85 11.49 -9.53 19.18
N GLU A 86 11.67 -8.66 18.21
CA GLU A 86 10.91 -8.67 16.96
C GLU A 86 11.52 -9.61 15.93
N ASP A 87 10.76 -9.90 14.88
CA ASP A 87 11.24 -10.71 13.74
C ASP A 87 10.93 -10.05 12.40
N ASN A 88 10.67 -8.75 12.39
CA ASN A 88 10.14 -8.02 11.23
C ASN A 88 11.07 -6.95 10.69
N GLY A 89 12.36 -7.05 10.95
CA GLY A 89 13.35 -6.11 10.40
C GLY A 89 13.29 -6.02 8.88
N ASP A 90 13.10 -7.16 8.22
CA ASP A 90 12.94 -7.23 6.77
C ASP A 90 11.69 -6.49 6.29
N ALA A 91 10.61 -6.55 7.06
CA ALA A 91 9.36 -5.88 6.70
C ALA A 91 9.50 -4.37 6.66
N HIS A 92 10.28 -3.79 7.59
CA HIS A 92 10.60 -2.37 7.57
C HIS A 92 11.40 -1.98 6.32
N HIS A 93 12.32 -2.83 5.90
CA HIS A 93 13.12 -2.59 4.70
C HIS A 93 12.26 -2.67 3.44
N LYS A 94 11.39 -3.68 3.35
CA LYS A 94 10.47 -3.84 2.23
C LYS A 94 9.53 -2.64 2.10
N ARG A 95 8.97 -2.18 3.23
CA ARG A 95 8.16 -0.96 3.26
C ARG A 95 8.97 0.25 2.79
N GLN A 96 10.22 0.38 3.21
CA GLN A 96 11.07 1.51 2.84
C GLN A 96 11.31 1.55 1.33
N VAL A 97 11.49 0.39 0.72
CA VAL A 97 11.71 0.27 -0.74
C VAL A 97 10.42 0.54 -1.51
N MET A 98 9.31 -0.05 -1.08
CA MET A 98 8.04 0.05 -1.80
C MET A 98 7.31 1.37 -1.58
N GLY A 99 7.60 2.05 -0.49
CA GLY A 99 7.05 3.37 -0.21
C GLY A 99 5.82 3.37 0.68
N ARG A 100 5.51 4.54 1.21
CA ARG A 100 4.43 4.76 2.15
C ARG A 100 3.10 5.08 1.46
N GLU A 101 3.13 5.87 0.38
CA GLU A 101 1.92 6.45 -0.20
C GLU A 101 2.02 6.62 -1.71
N VAL A 102 0.85 6.78 -2.31
CA VAL A 102 0.69 7.21 -3.69
C VAL A 102 -0.26 8.40 -3.72
N VAL A 103 -0.09 9.26 -4.73
CA VAL A 103 -1.00 10.35 -5.02
C VAL A 103 -1.46 10.19 -6.46
N VAL A 104 -2.77 10.19 -6.67
CA VAL A 104 -3.38 10.09 -8.00
C VAL A 104 -4.22 11.32 -8.24
N ALA A 105 -4.10 11.93 -9.40
CA ALA A 105 -4.97 13.03 -9.78
C ALA A 105 -6.42 12.55 -9.90
N VAL A 106 -7.35 13.41 -9.52
CA VAL A 106 -8.78 13.23 -9.78
C VAL A 106 -9.17 14.21 -10.87
N THR A 107 -9.63 13.68 -12.00
CA THR A 107 -10.00 14.47 -13.17
C THR A 107 -11.41 14.06 -13.60
N GLU A 108 -12.29 15.03 -13.73
CA GLU A 108 -13.70 14.79 -14.08
C GLU A 108 -14.37 13.75 -13.17
N GLY A 109 -14.01 13.75 -11.89
CA GLY A 109 -14.61 12.86 -10.90
C GLY A 109 -14.06 11.44 -10.89
N ARG A 110 -12.95 11.18 -11.56
CA ARG A 110 -12.34 9.86 -11.66
C ARG A 110 -10.84 9.90 -11.35
N LEU A 111 -10.32 8.77 -10.88
CA LEU A 111 -8.88 8.59 -10.79
C LEU A 111 -8.27 8.64 -12.19
N ASP A 112 -7.28 9.52 -12.36
CA ASP A 112 -6.63 9.73 -13.65
C ASP A 112 -5.42 8.80 -13.76
N PHE A 113 -5.69 7.58 -14.22
CA PHE A 113 -4.70 6.51 -14.32
C PHE A 113 -4.10 6.43 -15.72
N GLY A 114 -2.84 6.04 -15.77
CA GLY A 114 -2.26 5.47 -16.98
C GLY A 114 -2.79 4.04 -17.21
N PRO A 115 -2.52 3.45 -18.38
CA PRO A 115 -2.92 2.08 -18.66
C PRO A 115 -2.38 1.10 -17.63
N TRP A 116 -3.22 0.16 -17.18
CA TRP A 116 -2.87 -0.93 -16.27
C TRP A 116 -2.51 -0.53 -14.85
N GLU A 117 -2.58 0.76 -14.50
CA GLU A 117 -2.31 1.19 -13.14
C GLU A 117 -3.42 0.75 -12.18
N GLN A 118 -3.03 0.06 -11.12
CA GLN A 118 -3.91 -0.35 -10.03
C GLN A 118 -3.24 -0.02 -8.71
N ILE A 119 -4.02 0.31 -7.69
CA ILE A 119 -3.51 0.65 -6.36
C ILE A 119 -3.50 -0.59 -5.50
N PHE A 120 -2.36 -0.86 -4.85
CA PHE A 120 -2.17 -2.01 -3.97
C PHE A 120 -1.80 -1.60 -2.56
N TYR A 121 -2.35 -2.34 -1.59
CA TYR A 121 -1.81 -2.39 -0.24
C TYR A 121 -0.83 -3.55 -0.17
N GLY A 122 0.38 -3.28 0.31
CA GLY A 122 1.43 -4.30 0.50
C GLY A 122 1.60 -4.63 1.98
N GLU A 123 1.51 -5.92 2.31
CA GLU A 123 1.69 -6.45 3.66
C GLU A 123 3.05 -7.14 3.72
N PHE A 124 3.85 -6.85 4.77
CA PHE A 124 5.20 -7.42 4.85
C PHE A 124 5.48 -8.19 6.15
N ASP A 125 4.63 -8.14 7.18
CA ASP A 125 4.81 -9.00 8.36
C ASP A 125 3.53 -9.76 8.80
N GLY A 126 2.38 -9.42 8.28
CA GLY A 126 1.17 -10.24 8.28
C GLY A 126 0.47 -10.52 9.61
N ARG A 127 0.96 -10.03 10.74
CA ARG A 127 0.46 -10.46 12.04
C ARG A 127 -0.47 -9.50 12.74
N ARG A 128 -0.55 -8.28 12.26
CA ARG A 128 -1.29 -7.21 12.93
C ARG A 128 -2.38 -6.70 12.03
N ARG A 129 -3.48 -6.29 12.64
CA ARG A 129 -4.48 -5.53 11.92
C ARG A 129 -3.92 -4.16 11.59
N LYS A 130 -3.99 -3.76 10.33
CA LYS A 130 -3.41 -2.52 9.82
C LYS A 130 -4.40 -1.75 8.99
N ARG A 131 -4.13 -0.48 8.76
CA ARG A 131 -5.00 0.38 7.97
C ARG A 131 -4.23 1.18 6.93
N ALA A 132 -4.93 1.56 5.88
CA ALA A 132 -4.52 2.58 4.94
C ALA A 132 -5.48 3.75 5.03
N LEU A 133 -4.98 4.95 4.81
CA LEU A 133 -5.78 6.16 4.79
C LEU A 133 -5.99 6.59 3.35
N VAL A 134 -7.23 6.88 3.00
CA VAL A 134 -7.59 7.54 1.75
C VAL A 134 -8.00 8.98 2.08
N LYS A 135 -7.32 9.95 1.49
CA LYS A 135 -7.63 11.37 1.66
C LYS A 135 -7.81 12.02 0.30
N ILE A 136 -8.95 12.65 0.08
CA ILE A 136 -9.27 13.28 -1.21
C ILE A 136 -9.59 14.74 -0.95
N ILE A 137 -8.93 15.62 -1.68
CA ILE A 137 -9.16 17.06 -1.60
C ILE A 137 -9.32 17.63 -3.00
N GLY A 138 -10.16 18.63 -3.12
CA GLY A 138 -10.37 19.32 -4.41
C GLY A 138 -11.71 20.03 -4.50
N GLU A 139 -12.06 20.37 -5.71
CA GLU A 139 -13.33 21.01 -6.03
C GLU A 139 -14.40 20.06 -6.55
#